data_76f43b26d2e0517df0ab80aba31e8583
#
_entry.id   76f43b26d2e0517df0ab80aba31e8583
#
_cell.length_a   1.000
_cell.length_b   1.000
_cell.length_c   1.000
_cell.angle_alpha   90.00
_cell.angle_beta   90.00
_cell.angle_gamma   90.00
#
_symmetry.space_group_name_H-M   'P 1'
#
loop_
_entity.id
_entity.type
_entity.pdbx_description
1 polymer ?
#
loop_
_entity_poly.entity_id
_entity_poly.type
_entity_poly.pdbx_seq_one_letter_code
_entity_poly.pdbx_strand_id
1 'polypeptide(L)'
;MPDQARGTRLLKPKGCGAHDRSNQILARAALVLCILAAPLFSLDLKSLKPQGYVSDFANVLDPQSRAQLEAYAGQVERATGVQMALVTLKSLDGEQIEEVSNDLFRQWGVGKKGKDEGIMLLLAVQDHRDRVEVGYGLEPILPDGFDGSILRGIQPLLRQGAYGQAMISGAVQIGSAIARAKGISLEPGSRPRAREAPEREGLPWPAIVIGIIVLLFLFRGGGSGGGLLTGLILGNLLGRGGRGGGWGGGGFGGYDSGGGGGGGFGGFGGGDSGGGGASGSW
;
A
#
# COMPACT_ATOMS: atom_id res chain seq x y z
N MET A 1 106.61 -12.12 -15.33
CA MET A 1 106.02 -12.51 -14.03
C MET A 1 104.54 -12.45 -14.22
N PRO A 2 103.83 -13.55 -13.98
CA PRO A 2 102.49 -13.77 -14.49
C PRO A 2 101.40 -13.36 -13.48
N ASP A 3 100.34 -12.83 -14.00
CA ASP A 3 99.16 -12.46 -13.24
C ASP A 3 98.04 -13.53 -13.45
N GLN A 4 97.48 -14.00 -12.36
CA GLN A 4 96.47 -15.05 -12.33
C GLN A 4 95.09 -14.41 -12.42
N ALA A 5 94.41 -14.60 -13.52
CA ALA A 5 92.96 -14.28 -13.63
C ALA A 5 92.14 -15.44 -13.06
N ARG A 6 91.50 -15.22 -11.88
CA ARG A 6 90.50 -16.12 -11.31
C ARG A 6 89.16 -15.91 -12.02
N GLY A 7 88.77 -16.94 -12.74
CA GLY A 7 87.43 -17.07 -13.32
C GLY A 7 86.35 -17.28 -12.22
N THR A 8 85.47 -16.33 -12.07
CA THR A 8 84.24 -16.46 -11.26
C THR A 8 83.16 -17.16 -12.11
N ARG A 9 82.87 -18.41 -11.79
CA ARG A 9 81.69 -19.11 -12.35
C ARG A 9 80.43 -18.53 -11.78
N LEU A 10 79.68 -17.85 -12.59
CA LEU A 10 78.28 -17.50 -12.28
C LEU A 10 77.39 -18.78 -12.30
N LEU A 11 76.90 -19.16 -11.11
CA LEU A 11 75.94 -20.18 -10.96
C LEU A 11 74.56 -19.64 -11.46
N LYS A 12 74.06 -20.22 -12.53
CA LYS A 12 72.74 -19.97 -13.10
C LYS A 12 71.70 -20.56 -12.15
N PRO A 13 70.70 -19.77 -11.65
CA PRO A 13 69.67 -20.36 -10.82
C PRO A 13 68.78 -21.25 -11.69
N LYS A 14 68.71 -22.54 -11.30
CA LYS A 14 67.78 -23.53 -11.83
C LYS A 14 66.40 -23.33 -11.20
N GLY A 15 65.38 -23.17 -12.03
CA GLY A 15 64.08 -23.77 -11.78
C GLY A 15 63.17 -23.08 -10.80
N CYS A 16 62.47 -22.01 -11.25
CA CYS A 16 61.28 -21.52 -10.57
C CYS A 16 60.19 -21.23 -11.59
N GLY A 17 59.84 -22.19 -12.44
CA GLY A 17 58.84 -21.99 -13.49
C GLY A 17 57.61 -22.90 -13.40
N ALA A 18 57.65 -23.93 -12.58
CA ALA A 18 56.55 -24.92 -12.54
C ALA A 18 55.53 -24.64 -11.41
N HIS A 19 55.99 -24.00 -10.34
CA HIS A 19 55.10 -23.73 -9.17
C HIS A 19 54.19 -22.51 -9.38
N ASP A 20 54.56 -21.58 -10.26
CA ASP A 20 53.81 -20.38 -10.53
C ASP A 20 52.58 -20.66 -11.44
N ARG A 21 52.70 -21.57 -12.39
CA ARG A 21 51.59 -21.96 -13.27
C ARG A 21 50.46 -22.69 -12.57
N SER A 22 50.79 -23.58 -11.60
CA SER A 22 49.78 -24.28 -10.82
C SER A 22 48.99 -23.34 -9.93
N ASN A 23 49.67 -22.36 -9.30
CA ASN A 23 49.01 -21.35 -8.46
C ASN A 23 48.13 -20.41 -9.30
N GLN A 24 48.52 -20.06 -10.53
CA GLN A 24 47.68 -19.25 -11.44
C GLN A 24 46.44 -20.03 -11.91
N ILE A 25 46.57 -21.34 -12.15
CA ILE A 25 45.39 -22.17 -12.50
C ILE A 25 44.44 -22.28 -11.32
N LEU A 26 44.95 -22.53 -10.12
CA LEU A 26 44.14 -22.57 -8.89
C LEU A 26 43.47 -21.23 -8.60
N ALA A 27 44.16 -20.12 -8.75
CA ALA A 27 43.61 -18.79 -8.55
C ALA A 27 42.49 -18.46 -9.62
N ARG A 28 42.69 -18.87 -10.86
CA ARG A 28 41.67 -18.73 -11.93
C ARG A 28 40.47 -19.64 -11.68
N ALA A 29 40.70 -20.88 -11.24
CA ALA A 29 39.61 -21.80 -10.88
C ALA A 29 38.81 -21.30 -9.66
N ALA A 30 39.48 -20.74 -8.64
CA ALA A 30 38.82 -20.13 -7.49
C ALA A 30 38.02 -18.88 -7.88
N LEU A 31 38.53 -18.04 -8.80
CA LEU A 31 37.81 -16.87 -9.31
C LEU A 31 36.54 -17.29 -10.10
N VAL A 32 36.65 -18.31 -10.94
CA VAL A 32 35.50 -18.85 -11.67
C VAL A 32 34.48 -19.47 -10.72
N LEU A 33 34.93 -20.18 -9.68
CA LEU A 33 34.03 -20.76 -8.67
C LEU A 33 33.33 -19.68 -7.83
N CYS A 34 33.99 -18.56 -7.52
CA CYS A 34 33.38 -17.41 -6.86
C CYS A 34 32.32 -16.72 -7.70
N ILE A 35 32.50 -16.66 -9.03
CA ILE A 35 31.52 -16.08 -9.96
C ILE A 35 30.29 -16.98 -10.10
N LEU A 36 30.47 -18.30 -10.02
CA LEU A 36 29.38 -19.29 -10.05
C LEU A 36 28.60 -19.40 -8.72
N ALA A 37 29.14 -18.89 -7.63
CA ALA A 37 28.51 -18.88 -6.33
C ALA A 37 27.71 -17.60 -6.02
N ALA A 38 27.40 -16.77 -7.02
CA ALA A 38 26.47 -15.67 -6.85
C ALA A 38 25.11 -16.24 -6.40
N PRO A 39 24.55 -15.82 -5.24
CA PRO A 39 23.26 -16.32 -4.80
C PRO A 39 22.22 -15.90 -5.85
N LEU A 40 21.56 -16.87 -6.42
CA LEU A 40 20.34 -16.65 -7.21
C LEU A 40 19.27 -16.19 -6.22
N PHE A 41 19.19 -14.89 -5.98
CA PHE A 41 18.02 -14.31 -5.31
C PHE A 41 16.88 -14.42 -6.31
N SER A 42 16.02 -15.41 -6.12
CA SER A 42 14.74 -15.50 -6.82
C SER A 42 13.71 -14.74 -6.00
N LEU A 43 12.89 -13.94 -6.67
CA LEU A 43 11.76 -13.27 -6.04
C LEU A 43 10.79 -14.32 -5.49
N ASP A 44 10.64 -14.40 -4.16
CA ASP A 44 9.66 -15.30 -3.57
C ASP A 44 8.26 -14.67 -3.59
N LEU A 45 7.60 -14.78 -4.73
CA LEU A 45 6.23 -14.28 -4.94
C LEU A 45 5.23 -14.86 -3.91
N LYS A 46 5.46 -16.10 -3.44
CA LYS A 46 4.55 -16.76 -2.49
C LYS A 46 4.54 -16.13 -1.11
N SER A 47 5.62 -15.45 -0.76
CA SER A 47 5.71 -14.71 0.50
C SER A 47 5.00 -13.36 0.47
N LEU A 48 4.75 -12.81 -0.73
CA LEU A 48 4.11 -11.51 -0.90
C LEU A 48 2.60 -11.62 -0.65
N LYS A 49 2.14 -10.95 0.38
CA LYS A 49 0.71 -10.85 0.73
C LYS A 49 0.21 -9.44 0.48
N PRO A 50 -1.04 -9.27 0.03
CA PRO A 50 -1.61 -7.95 -0.14
C PRO A 50 -1.67 -7.21 1.20
N GLN A 51 -1.22 -5.95 1.21
CA GLN A 51 -1.21 -5.08 2.39
C GLN A 51 -2.49 -4.24 2.48
N GLY A 52 -3.23 -4.15 1.38
CA GLY A 52 -4.42 -3.34 1.15
C GLY A 52 -4.70 -3.31 -0.33
N TYR A 53 -5.39 -2.28 -0.80
CA TYR A 53 -5.42 -1.99 -2.23
C TYR A 53 -4.05 -1.57 -2.74
N VAL A 54 -3.23 -0.98 -1.87
CA VAL A 54 -1.86 -0.54 -2.15
C VAL A 54 -0.87 -1.43 -1.41
N SER A 55 -0.01 -2.10 -2.15
CA SER A 55 1.04 -2.97 -1.63
C SER A 55 2.40 -2.44 -2.08
N ASP A 56 3.03 -1.62 -1.23
CA ASP A 56 4.29 -0.95 -1.53
C ASP A 56 5.49 -1.72 -0.96
N PHE A 57 5.94 -2.75 -1.68
CA PHE A 57 7.12 -3.54 -1.28
C PHE A 57 8.45 -2.86 -1.64
N ALA A 58 8.41 -1.88 -2.56
CA ALA A 58 9.58 -1.08 -2.89
C ALA A 58 9.84 0.06 -1.89
N ASN A 59 8.86 0.42 -1.06
CA ASN A 59 8.89 1.57 -0.15
C ASN A 59 9.19 2.89 -0.88
N VAL A 60 8.52 3.11 -2.01
CA VAL A 60 8.72 4.32 -2.84
C VAL A 60 7.53 5.28 -2.78
N LEU A 61 6.44 4.90 -2.13
CA LEU A 61 5.27 5.74 -1.96
C LEU A 61 5.35 6.52 -0.66
N ASP A 62 5.17 7.83 -0.75
CA ASP A 62 4.99 8.65 0.43
C ASP A 62 3.64 8.36 1.13
N PRO A 63 3.51 8.62 2.44
CA PRO A 63 2.30 8.29 3.19
C PRO A 63 1.03 8.96 2.66
N GLN A 64 1.15 10.17 2.09
CA GLN A 64 0.00 10.90 1.54
C GLN A 64 -0.47 10.26 0.23
N SER A 65 0.45 9.94 -0.68
CA SER A 65 0.14 9.25 -1.93
C SER A 65 -0.47 7.88 -1.66
N ARG A 66 0.08 7.11 -0.70
CA ARG A 66 -0.46 5.82 -0.30
C ARG A 66 -1.89 5.93 0.22
N ALA A 67 -2.16 6.86 1.13
CA ALA A 67 -3.50 7.08 1.68
C ALA A 67 -4.50 7.51 0.60
N GLN A 68 -4.07 8.35 -0.34
CA GLN A 68 -4.90 8.79 -1.47
C GLN A 68 -5.24 7.63 -2.41
N LEU A 69 -4.28 6.77 -2.73
CA LEU A 69 -4.47 5.58 -3.57
C LEU A 69 -5.42 4.57 -2.92
N GLU A 70 -5.24 4.30 -1.62
CA GLU A 70 -6.13 3.42 -0.84
C GLU A 70 -7.58 3.94 -0.86
N ALA A 71 -7.77 5.23 -0.59
CA ALA A 71 -9.08 5.85 -0.60
C ALA A 71 -9.74 5.79 -1.98
N TYR A 72 -8.96 6.04 -3.04
CA TYR A 72 -9.44 6.04 -4.41
C TYR A 72 -9.81 4.62 -4.87
N ALA A 73 -8.96 3.63 -4.65
CA ALA A 73 -9.23 2.23 -5.00
C ALA A 73 -10.49 1.72 -4.28
N GLY A 74 -10.64 2.04 -2.99
CA GLY A 74 -11.85 1.73 -2.25
C GLY A 74 -13.10 2.47 -2.76
N GLN A 75 -12.95 3.69 -3.27
CA GLN A 75 -14.05 4.41 -3.93
C GLN A 75 -14.46 3.71 -5.24
N VAL A 76 -13.50 3.32 -6.07
CA VAL A 76 -13.74 2.58 -7.31
C VAL A 76 -14.48 1.28 -7.02
N GLU A 77 -14.03 0.49 -6.05
CA GLU A 77 -14.69 -0.77 -5.69
C GLU A 77 -16.13 -0.55 -5.21
N ARG A 78 -16.37 0.40 -4.32
CA ARG A 78 -17.73 0.71 -3.84
C ARG A 78 -18.67 1.17 -4.95
N ALA A 79 -18.17 1.97 -5.88
CA ALA A 79 -18.99 2.53 -6.95
C ALA A 79 -19.23 1.54 -8.09
N THR A 80 -18.22 0.77 -8.47
CA THR A 80 -18.23 -0.04 -9.70
C THR A 80 -18.24 -1.55 -9.45
N GLY A 81 -17.87 -1.98 -8.26
CA GLY A 81 -17.66 -3.37 -7.89
C GLY A 81 -16.31 -3.93 -8.34
N VAL A 82 -15.48 -3.15 -9.06
CA VAL A 82 -14.17 -3.54 -9.56
C VAL A 82 -13.12 -3.40 -8.48
N GLN A 83 -12.30 -4.42 -8.30
CA GLN A 83 -11.18 -4.39 -7.35
C GLN A 83 -9.89 -3.96 -8.06
N MET A 84 -9.19 -2.98 -7.47
CA MET A 84 -7.96 -2.44 -8.00
C MET A 84 -6.80 -2.73 -7.06
N ALA A 85 -5.78 -3.45 -7.54
CA ALA A 85 -4.52 -3.68 -6.83
C ALA A 85 -3.44 -2.75 -7.37
N LEU A 86 -2.76 -2.02 -6.48
CA LEU A 86 -1.71 -1.06 -6.81
C LEU A 86 -0.43 -1.54 -6.13
N VAL A 87 0.53 -2.01 -6.93
CA VAL A 87 1.68 -2.78 -6.43
C VAL A 87 2.98 -2.13 -6.86
N THR A 88 3.91 -2.00 -5.94
CA THR A 88 5.30 -1.68 -6.26
C THR A 88 6.22 -2.79 -5.78
N LEU A 89 7.10 -3.27 -6.66
CA LEU A 89 8.14 -4.23 -6.36
C LEU A 89 9.50 -3.55 -6.47
N LYS A 90 10.44 -3.98 -5.64
CA LYS A 90 11.80 -3.46 -5.69
C LYS A 90 12.50 -3.91 -6.98
N SER A 91 12.44 -5.19 -7.29
CA SER A 91 12.99 -5.83 -8.49
C SER A 91 12.15 -7.03 -8.88
N LEU A 92 12.28 -7.45 -10.14
CA LEU A 92 11.72 -8.70 -10.67
C LEU A 92 12.70 -9.87 -10.54
N ASP A 93 13.94 -9.61 -10.10
CA ASP A 93 15.02 -10.59 -9.96
C ASP A 93 15.28 -11.42 -11.25
N GLY A 94 15.05 -10.80 -12.40
CA GLY A 94 15.24 -11.39 -13.71
C GLY A 94 14.02 -12.11 -14.30
N GLU A 95 12.91 -12.15 -13.57
CA GLU A 95 11.64 -12.70 -14.10
C GLU A 95 10.96 -11.71 -15.04
N GLN A 96 10.02 -12.19 -15.85
CA GLN A 96 9.24 -11.34 -16.74
C GLN A 96 8.09 -10.69 -15.98
N ILE A 97 7.88 -9.38 -16.20
CA ILE A 97 6.84 -8.64 -15.48
C ILE A 97 5.44 -9.20 -15.77
N GLU A 98 5.24 -9.77 -16.95
CA GLU A 98 4.02 -10.43 -17.39
C GLU A 98 3.69 -11.64 -16.52
N GLU A 99 4.69 -12.49 -16.27
CA GLU A 99 4.55 -13.68 -15.43
C GLU A 99 4.34 -13.28 -13.97
N VAL A 100 5.19 -12.39 -13.45
CA VAL A 100 5.09 -11.90 -12.07
C VAL A 100 3.74 -11.24 -11.79
N SER A 101 3.23 -10.40 -12.69
CA SER A 101 1.95 -9.72 -12.49
C SER A 101 0.78 -10.69 -12.53
N ASN A 102 0.77 -11.64 -13.46
CA ASN A 102 -0.28 -12.65 -13.59
C ASN A 102 -0.29 -13.58 -12.36
N ASP A 103 0.88 -14.04 -11.91
CA ASP A 103 0.99 -14.90 -10.73
C ASP A 103 0.54 -14.19 -9.46
N LEU A 104 0.95 -12.93 -9.25
CA LEU A 104 0.46 -12.13 -8.12
C LEU A 104 -1.04 -11.88 -8.19
N PHE A 105 -1.55 -11.56 -9.38
CA PHE A 105 -2.97 -11.32 -9.59
C PHE A 105 -3.81 -12.54 -9.19
N ARG A 106 -3.41 -13.73 -9.66
CA ARG A 106 -4.07 -15.00 -9.36
C ARG A 106 -3.89 -15.42 -7.90
N GLN A 107 -2.66 -15.30 -7.37
CA GLN A 107 -2.36 -15.64 -5.98
C GLN A 107 -3.19 -14.81 -5.00
N TRP A 108 -3.36 -13.52 -5.28
CA TRP A 108 -4.14 -12.62 -4.44
C TRP A 108 -5.64 -12.68 -4.74
N GLY A 109 -6.01 -13.23 -5.90
CA GLY A 109 -7.39 -13.31 -6.35
C GLY A 109 -8.01 -11.96 -6.58
N VAL A 110 -7.30 -11.06 -7.30
CA VAL A 110 -7.76 -9.69 -7.54
C VAL A 110 -9.04 -9.71 -8.38
N GLY A 111 -10.11 -9.14 -7.85
CA GLY A 111 -11.44 -9.19 -8.45
C GLY A 111 -12.38 -10.17 -7.73
N LYS A 112 -13.66 -10.09 -8.05
CA LYS A 112 -14.69 -10.96 -7.44
C LYS A 112 -14.79 -12.25 -8.21
N LYS A 113 -14.80 -13.38 -7.48
CA LYS A 113 -14.96 -14.70 -8.06
C LYS A 113 -16.19 -14.81 -8.97
N GLY A 114 -15.97 -15.32 -10.19
CA GLY A 114 -17.02 -15.50 -11.20
C GLY A 114 -17.43 -14.24 -11.95
N LYS A 115 -16.92 -13.07 -11.56
CA LYS A 115 -17.00 -11.83 -12.35
C LYS A 115 -15.66 -11.45 -12.96
N ASP A 116 -14.59 -11.80 -12.27
CA ASP A 116 -13.19 -11.54 -12.64
C ASP A 116 -12.92 -10.05 -13.00
N GLU A 117 -13.69 -9.18 -12.33
CA GLU A 117 -13.60 -7.72 -12.47
C GLU A 117 -12.50 -7.19 -11.54
N GLY A 118 -11.25 -7.53 -11.86
CA GLY A 118 -10.07 -7.08 -11.16
C GLY A 118 -9.10 -6.38 -12.09
N ILE A 119 -8.28 -5.47 -11.56
CA ILE A 119 -7.20 -4.81 -12.28
C ILE A 119 -6.01 -4.60 -11.35
N MET A 120 -4.79 -4.78 -11.87
CA MET A 120 -3.56 -4.51 -11.14
C MET A 120 -2.69 -3.56 -11.94
N LEU A 121 -2.15 -2.52 -11.26
CA LEU A 121 -1.06 -1.70 -11.77
C LEU A 121 0.20 -2.04 -10.98
N LEU A 122 1.18 -2.62 -11.65
CA LEU A 122 2.45 -3.08 -11.09
C LEU A 122 3.61 -2.21 -11.59
N LEU A 123 4.46 -1.75 -10.66
CA LEU A 123 5.72 -1.09 -10.95
C LEU A 123 6.89 -1.92 -10.39
N ALA A 124 7.84 -2.30 -11.22
CA ALA A 124 9.13 -2.86 -10.82
C ALA A 124 10.20 -1.76 -10.91
N VAL A 125 10.56 -1.22 -9.74
CA VAL A 125 11.28 0.06 -9.66
C VAL A 125 12.71 -0.02 -10.20
N GLN A 126 13.47 -1.06 -9.83
CA GLN A 126 14.86 -1.22 -10.27
C GLN A 126 14.97 -1.67 -11.74
N ASP A 127 13.98 -2.42 -12.23
CA ASP A 127 13.94 -2.93 -13.60
C ASP A 127 13.38 -1.89 -14.58
N HIS A 128 12.84 -0.76 -14.05
CA HIS A 128 12.17 0.26 -14.84
C HIS A 128 11.06 -0.32 -15.73
N ARG A 129 10.26 -1.22 -15.18
CA ARG A 129 9.16 -1.90 -15.86
C ARG A 129 7.83 -1.60 -15.19
N ASP A 130 6.83 -1.39 -16.00
CA ASP A 130 5.45 -1.17 -15.58
C ASP A 130 4.50 -2.12 -16.31
N ARG A 131 3.41 -2.48 -15.64
CA ARG A 131 2.37 -3.33 -16.22
C ARG A 131 1.00 -3.02 -15.66
N VAL A 132 0.02 -3.04 -16.54
CA VAL A 132 -1.40 -3.17 -16.17
C VAL A 132 -1.81 -4.60 -16.49
N GLU A 133 -2.27 -5.33 -15.49
CA GLU A 133 -2.86 -6.68 -15.63
C GLU A 133 -4.36 -6.57 -15.46
N VAL A 134 -5.11 -7.15 -16.39
CA VAL A 134 -6.56 -7.00 -16.48
C VAL A 134 -7.24 -8.36 -16.29
N GLY A 135 -8.20 -8.43 -15.39
CA GLY A 135 -9.03 -9.61 -15.20
C GLY A 135 -10.02 -9.80 -16.36
N TYR A 136 -10.38 -11.03 -16.63
CA TYR A 136 -11.26 -11.41 -17.75
C TYR A 136 -12.55 -10.58 -17.87
N GLY A 137 -13.15 -10.21 -16.73
CA GLY A 137 -14.37 -9.42 -16.69
C GLY A 137 -14.22 -7.98 -17.17
N LEU A 138 -13.00 -7.47 -17.26
CA LEU A 138 -12.70 -6.10 -17.67
C LEU A 138 -12.12 -5.99 -19.08
N GLU A 139 -11.68 -7.07 -19.72
CA GLU A 139 -11.12 -7.05 -21.07
C GLU A 139 -12.02 -6.33 -22.11
N PRO A 140 -13.35 -6.48 -22.08
CA PRO A 140 -14.22 -5.74 -23.00
C PRO A 140 -14.24 -4.23 -22.75
N ILE A 141 -13.87 -3.80 -21.54
CA ILE A 141 -13.90 -2.40 -21.11
C ILE A 141 -12.54 -1.73 -21.26
N LEU A 142 -11.47 -2.49 -21.02
CA LEU A 142 -10.09 -2.04 -21.02
C LEU A 142 -9.29 -2.87 -22.02
N PRO A 143 -9.33 -2.53 -23.31
CA PRO A 143 -8.52 -3.21 -24.32
C PRO A 143 -7.04 -2.83 -24.15
N ASP A 144 -6.12 -3.74 -24.50
CA ASP A 144 -4.66 -3.60 -24.34
C ASP A 144 -4.09 -2.27 -24.87
N GLY A 145 -4.67 -1.74 -25.94
CA GLY A 145 -4.25 -0.46 -26.50
C GLY A 145 -4.50 0.73 -25.58
N PHE A 146 -5.56 0.67 -24.78
CA PHE A 146 -5.89 1.68 -23.77
C PHE A 146 -4.94 1.56 -22.58
N ASP A 147 -4.67 0.35 -22.10
CA ASP A 147 -3.75 0.10 -20.99
C ASP A 147 -2.33 0.57 -21.34
N GLY A 148 -1.87 0.30 -22.55
CA GLY A 148 -0.60 0.84 -23.06
C GLY A 148 -0.57 2.37 -23.14
N SER A 149 -1.70 3.03 -23.35
CA SER A 149 -1.77 4.50 -23.32
C SER A 149 -1.63 5.07 -21.92
N ILE A 150 -2.20 4.41 -20.92
CA ILE A 150 -2.05 4.76 -19.50
C ILE A 150 -0.58 4.68 -19.09
N LEU A 151 0.08 3.55 -19.39
CA LEU A 151 1.49 3.35 -19.07
C LEU A 151 2.37 4.44 -19.68
N ARG A 152 2.19 4.73 -20.96
CA ARG A 152 2.91 5.85 -21.63
C ARG A 152 2.64 7.20 -20.97
N GLY A 153 1.43 7.41 -20.46
CA GLY A 153 1.03 8.66 -19.78
C GLY A 153 1.73 8.87 -18.43
N ILE A 154 2.05 7.78 -17.72
CA ILE A 154 2.72 7.87 -16.40
C ILE A 154 4.26 7.82 -16.49
N GLN A 155 4.83 7.36 -17.59
CA GLN A 155 6.29 7.22 -17.77
C GLN A 155 7.08 8.51 -17.49
N PRO A 156 6.65 9.72 -17.89
CA PRO A 156 7.40 10.93 -17.57
C PRO A 156 7.57 11.15 -16.06
N LEU A 157 6.56 10.80 -15.27
CA LEU A 157 6.62 10.88 -13.81
C LEU A 157 7.53 9.79 -13.22
N LEU A 158 7.48 8.58 -13.78
CA LEU A 158 8.34 7.47 -13.36
C LEU A 158 9.82 7.79 -13.60
N ARG A 159 10.17 8.39 -14.74
CA ARG A 159 11.54 8.86 -15.04
C ARG A 159 12.05 9.92 -14.07
N GLN A 160 11.17 10.69 -13.48
CA GLN A 160 11.49 11.70 -12.46
C GLN A 160 11.54 11.12 -11.05
N GLY A 161 11.26 9.83 -10.86
CA GLY A 161 11.15 9.20 -9.54
C GLY A 161 9.88 9.59 -8.77
N ALA A 162 8.91 10.24 -9.43
CA ALA A 162 7.66 10.66 -8.82
C ALA A 162 6.64 9.52 -8.78
N TYR A 163 7.01 8.39 -8.15
CA TYR A 163 6.24 7.14 -8.17
C TYR A 163 4.83 7.29 -7.60
N GLY A 164 4.66 8.03 -6.50
CA GLY A 164 3.36 8.29 -5.91
C GLY A 164 2.40 8.99 -6.88
N GLN A 165 2.88 10.04 -7.56
CA GLN A 165 2.09 10.79 -8.54
C GLN A 165 1.81 9.94 -9.79
N ALA A 166 2.77 9.14 -10.25
CA ALA A 166 2.60 8.23 -11.37
C ALA A 166 1.49 7.20 -11.08
N MET A 167 1.54 6.55 -9.91
CA MET A 167 0.52 5.59 -9.47
C MET A 167 -0.86 6.24 -9.34
N ILE A 168 -0.95 7.45 -8.77
CA ILE A 168 -2.22 8.19 -8.67
C ILE A 168 -2.77 8.49 -10.05
N SER A 169 -1.93 8.99 -10.97
CA SER A 169 -2.33 9.30 -12.35
C SER A 169 -2.84 8.06 -13.08
N GLY A 170 -2.12 6.94 -12.97
CA GLY A 170 -2.52 5.66 -13.56
C GLY A 170 -3.84 5.14 -12.98
N ALA A 171 -3.95 5.10 -11.66
CA ALA A 171 -5.16 4.65 -10.97
C ALA A 171 -6.39 5.48 -11.35
N VAL A 172 -6.25 6.82 -11.42
CA VAL A 172 -7.35 7.72 -11.81
C VAL A 172 -7.78 7.50 -13.26
N GLN A 173 -6.84 7.31 -14.17
CA GLN A 173 -7.16 7.03 -15.58
C GLN A 173 -7.91 5.70 -15.70
N ILE A 174 -7.43 4.64 -15.05
CA ILE A 174 -8.06 3.32 -15.00
C ILE A 174 -9.48 3.42 -14.42
N GLY A 175 -9.59 3.95 -13.20
CA GLY A 175 -10.88 4.05 -12.51
C GLY A 175 -11.90 4.88 -13.26
N SER A 176 -11.46 5.97 -13.89
CA SER A 176 -12.33 6.83 -14.72
C SER A 176 -12.82 6.12 -15.99
N ALA A 177 -11.99 5.26 -16.61
CA ALA A 177 -12.39 4.47 -17.76
C ALA A 177 -13.42 3.41 -17.36
N ILE A 178 -13.20 2.69 -16.28
CA ILE A 178 -14.12 1.69 -15.73
C ILE A 178 -15.47 2.35 -15.40
N ALA A 179 -15.43 3.48 -14.71
CA ALA A 179 -16.66 4.19 -14.33
C ALA A 179 -17.46 4.63 -15.54
N ARG A 180 -16.80 5.23 -16.54
CA ARG A 180 -17.45 5.63 -17.79
C ARG A 180 -18.08 4.44 -18.50
N ALA A 181 -17.39 3.34 -18.63
CA ALA A 181 -17.89 2.13 -19.29
C ALA A 181 -19.10 1.52 -18.55
N LYS A 182 -19.13 1.64 -17.22
CA LYS A 182 -20.26 1.20 -16.38
C LYS A 182 -21.36 2.27 -16.23
N GLY A 183 -21.24 3.44 -16.88
CA GLY A 183 -22.20 4.54 -16.77
C GLY A 183 -22.26 5.20 -15.39
N ILE A 184 -21.16 5.13 -14.63
CA ILE A 184 -21.05 5.66 -13.27
C ILE A 184 -20.18 6.92 -13.30
N SER A 185 -20.57 7.98 -12.57
CA SER A 185 -19.74 9.14 -12.33
C SER A 185 -18.92 8.94 -11.07
N LEU A 186 -17.59 8.86 -11.22
CA LEU A 186 -16.67 8.98 -10.09
C LEU A 186 -16.37 10.47 -9.92
N GLU A 187 -16.87 11.08 -8.87
CA GLU A 187 -16.46 12.42 -8.47
C GLU A 187 -14.96 12.39 -8.13
N PRO A 188 -14.07 13.05 -8.92
CA PRO A 188 -12.66 13.11 -8.58
C PRO A 188 -12.54 13.98 -7.31
N GLY A 189 -12.23 13.33 -6.21
CA GLY A 189 -11.91 14.06 -4.98
C GLY A 189 -13.07 14.39 -4.06
N SER A 190 -14.11 13.60 -4.00
CA SER A 190 -14.86 13.54 -2.75
C SER A 190 -13.89 13.01 -1.68
N ARG A 191 -13.11 13.96 -1.11
CA ARG A 191 -12.51 13.74 0.22
C ARG A 191 -13.60 13.04 1.00
N PRO A 192 -13.34 11.91 1.72
CA PRO A 192 -14.30 11.46 2.70
C PRO A 192 -14.67 12.75 3.43
N ARG A 193 -15.92 13.20 3.30
CA ARG A 193 -16.38 14.27 4.16
C ARG A 193 -15.99 13.75 5.53
N ALA A 194 -14.91 14.29 6.09
CA ALA A 194 -14.63 14.15 7.49
C ALA A 194 -16.01 14.43 8.05
N ARG A 195 -16.64 13.42 8.61
CA ARG A 195 -17.94 13.55 9.26
C ARG A 195 -17.69 14.75 10.14
N GLU A 196 -18.23 15.91 9.72
CA GLU A 196 -18.12 17.12 10.49
C GLU A 196 -18.53 16.63 11.86
N ALA A 197 -17.55 16.57 12.76
CA ALA A 197 -17.84 16.26 14.15
C ALA A 197 -18.97 17.22 14.43
N PRO A 198 -20.16 16.74 14.89
CA PRO A 198 -21.29 17.64 15.06
C PRO A 198 -20.71 18.84 15.75
N GLU A 199 -20.73 20.00 15.07
CA GLU A 199 -20.33 21.24 15.69
C GLU A 199 -21.05 21.18 17.02
N ARG A 200 -20.29 21.04 18.09
CA ARG A 200 -20.86 21.21 19.40
C ARG A 200 -21.33 22.63 19.34
N GLU A 201 -22.61 22.82 18.99
CA GLU A 201 -23.28 24.08 19.20
C GLU A 201 -23.00 24.41 20.65
N GLY A 202 -21.98 25.25 20.84
CA GLY A 202 -21.67 25.78 22.18
C GLY A 202 -22.99 26.29 22.70
N LEU A 203 -23.38 25.91 23.93
CA LEU A 203 -24.64 26.37 24.50
C LEU A 203 -24.85 27.82 24.09
N PRO A 204 -25.94 28.15 23.39
CA PRO A 204 -26.13 29.50 22.91
C PRO A 204 -25.99 30.43 24.11
N TRP A 205 -25.13 31.45 24.01
CA TRP A 205 -24.86 32.38 25.08
C TRP A 205 -26.13 32.88 25.83
N PRO A 206 -27.31 32.99 25.15
CA PRO A 206 -28.55 33.30 25.86
C PRO A 206 -28.95 32.23 26.89
N ALA A 207 -28.71 30.94 26.60
CA ALA A 207 -29.02 29.88 27.57
C ALA A 207 -28.09 29.91 28.79
N ILE A 208 -26.86 30.36 28.63
CA ILE A 208 -25.92 30.58 29.77
C ILE A 208 -26.41 31.75 30.62
N VAL A 209 -26.82 32.84 29.96
CA VAL A 209 -27.35 34.03 30.66
C VAL A 209 -28.65 33.70 31.42
N ILE A 210 -29.58 32.97 30.77
CA ILE A 210 -30.81 32.51 31.43
C ILE A 210 -30.46 31.57 32.60
N GLY A 211 -29.52 30.65 32.44
CA GLY A 211 -29.04 29.77 33.52
C GLY A 211 -28.49 30.55 34.72
N ILE A 212 -27.71 31.59 34.47
CA ILE A 212 -27.16 32.48 35.52
C ILE A 212 -28.29 33.27 36.20
N ILE A 213 -29.27 33.79 35.44
CA ILE A 213 -30.40 34.53 36.01
C ILE A 213 -31.23 33.60 36.90
N VAL A 214 -31.54 32.38 36.44
CA VAL A 214 -32.28 31.39 37.26
C VAL A 214 -31.48 31.03 38.51
N LEU A 215 -30.17 30.83 38.41
CA LEU A 215 -29.30 30.56 39.55
C LEU A 215 -29.31 31.71 40.55
N LEU A 216 -29.17 32.94 40.11
CA LEU A 216 -29.24 34.13 40.95
C LEU A 216 -30.60 34.30 41.64
N PHE A 217 -31.68 33.96 40.93
CA PHE A 217 -33.04 34.01 41.50
C PHE A 217 -33.23 32.95 42.61
N LEU A 218 -32.67 31.75 42.40
CA LEU A 218 -32.68 30.67 43.42
C LEU A 218 -31.85 31.03 44.65
N PHE A 219 -30.73 31.73 44.49
CA PHE A 219 -29.89 32.17 45.62
C PHE A 219 -30.43 33.44 46.31
N ARG A 220 -31.18 34.28 45.60
CA ARG A 220 -31.75 35.51 46.17
C ARG A 220 -33.06 35.27 47.00
N GLY A 221 -33.67 34.08 46.74
CA GLY A 221 -34.88 33.66 47.53
C GLY A 221 -34.52 33.05 48.87
N GLY A 222 -33.71 33.72 49.69
CA GLY A 222 -33.43 33.33 51.07
C GLY A 222 -34.61 33.63 51.96
N GLY A 223 -35.54 32.67 52.12
CA GLY A 223 -36.67 32.71 53.04
C GLY A 223 -37.26 31.30 53.22
N SER A 224 -36.92 30.67 54.33
CA SER A 224 -37.62 29.60 55.03
C SER A 224 -38.67 28.81 54.25
N GLY A 225 -38.30 27.67 53.62
CA GLY A 225 -39.24 26.65 53.12
C GLY A 225 -38.87 25.85 51.88
N GLY A 226 -37.78 26.18 51.18
CA GLY A 226 -37.49 25.66 49.82
C GLY A 226 -36.51 24.47 49.68
N GLY A 227 -36.08 23.85 50.76
CA GLY A 227 -35.02 22.84 50.77
C GLY A 227 -35.35 21.53 50.03
N LEU A 228 -36.62 21.16 49.90
CA LEU A 228 -37.05 19.90 49.31
C LEU A 228 -37.02 19.97 47.76
N LEU A 229 -37.41 21.07 47.14
CA LEU A 229 -37.44 21.23 45.71
C LEU A 229 -36.02 21.40 45.10
N THR A 230 -35.14 22.12 45.83
CA THR A 230 -33.76 22.31 45.42
C THR A 230 -32.96 21.00 45.46
N GLY A 231 -33.22 20.14 46.45
CA GLY A 231 -32.58 18.81 46.54
C GLY A 231 -33.06 17.85 45.47
N LEU A 232 -34.32 17.93 45.07
CA LEU A 232 -34.88 17.03 44.03
C LEU A 232 -34.38 17.39 42.61
N ILE A 233 -34.26 18.68 42.32
CA ILE A 233 -33.73 19.14 41.03
C ILE A 233 -32.24 18.87 40.94
N LEU A 234 -31.47 19.15 42.00
CA LEU A 234 -30.02 18.90 41.98
C LEU A 234 -29.69 17.41 41.99
N GLY A 235 -30.47 16.59 42.70
CA GLY A 235 -30.34 15.13 42.74
C GLY A 235 -30.62 14.48 41.39
N ASN A 236 -31.56 15.00 40.60
CA ASN A 236 -31.88 14.49 39.26
C ASN A 236 -30.87 14.96 38.20
N LEU A 237 -30.24 16.12 38.36
CA LEU A 237 -29.25 16.65 37.42
C LEU A 237 -27.87 16.02 37.62
N LEU A 238 -27.46 15.74 38.86
CA LEU A 238 -26.19 15.10 39.19
C LEU A 238 -26.26 13.57 39.24
N GLY A 239 -27.46 12.98 39.36
CA GLY A 239 -27.67 11.55 39.51
C GLY A 239 -27.78 10.75 38.22
N ARG A 240 -27.59 11.37 37.02
CA ARG A 240 -27.73 10.68 35.72
C ARG A 240 -26.40 10.12 35.21
N GLY A 241 -25.56 9.63 36.08
CA GLY A 241 -24.34 8.92 35.78
C GLY A 241 -24.33 7.58 36.53
N GLY A 242 -24.95 6.56 35.96
CA GLY A 242 -24.72 5.22 36.45
C GLY A 242 -25.99 4.46 36.83
N ARG A 243 -26.57 3.72 35.95
CA ARG A 243 -27.16 2.41 36.24
C ARG A 243 -27.58 1.68 34.98
N GLY A 244 -26.99 0.54 34.77
CA GLY A 244 -27.38 -0.43 33.78
C GLY A 244 -26.58 -1.70 33.98
N GLY A 245 -26.77 -2.38 35.08
CA GLY A 245 -26.40 -3.76 35.23
C GLY A 245 -27.42 -4.62 34.50
N GLY A 246 -26.96 -5.47 33.60
CA GLY A 246 -27.74 -6.48 32.90
C GLY A 246 -26.82 -7.67 32.62
N TRP A 247 -27.00 -8.76 33.33
CA TRP A 247 -26.41 -10.06 33.13
C TRP A 247 -26.90 -10.67 31.83
N GLY A 248 -26.01 -11.38 31.13
CA GLY A 248 -26.43 -12.33 30.10
C GLY A 248 -25.34 -12.67 29.10
N GLY A 249 -24.60 -13.77 29.32
CA GLY A 249 -24.35 -14.84 28.34
C GLY A 249 -23.38 -14.62 27.22
N GLY A 250 -22.20 -15.20 27.35
CA GLY A 250 -21.40 -16.04 26.47
C GLY A 250 -21.47 -15.83 24.94
N GLY A 251 -20.29 -15.62 24.33
CA GLY A 251 -20.08 -15.73 22.91
C GLY A 251 -18.65 -15.41 22.56
N PHE A 252 -17.90 -16.46 22.29
CA PHE A 252 -16.52 -16.42 21.85
C PHE A 252 -16.35 -15.74 20.49
N GLY A 253 -15.23 -15.01 20.31
CA GLY A 253 -14.56 -14.89 19.03
C GLY A 253 -14.70 -13.53 18.35
N GLY A 254 -13.61 -12.85 18.15
CA GLY A 254 -13.46 -11.76 17.24
C GLY A 254 -12.63 -10.62 17.81
N TYR A 255 -11.34 -10.64 17.53
CA TYR A 255 -10.51 -9.46 17.71
C TYR A 255 -10.89 -8.42 16.65
N ASP A 256 -11.89 -7.61 16.97
CA ASP A 256 -12.15 -6.36 16.26
C ASP A 256 -11.42 -5.26 16.99
N SER A 257 -10.24 -4.88 16.53
CA SER A 257 -9.66 -3.59 16.85
C SER A 257 -10.49 -2.53 16.10
N GLY A 258 -11.50 -2.00 16.79
CA GLY A 258 -12.29 -0.89 16.31
C GLY A 258 -11.44 0.36 16.17
N GLY A 259 -11.47 0.95 14.99
CA GLY A 259 -10.85 2.23 14.68
C GLY A 259 -11.37 2.78 13.35
N GLY A 260 -12.30 3.72 13.40
CA GLY A 260 -12.52 4.72 12.37
C GLY A 260 -13.22 4.25 11.10
N GLY A 261 -14.48 4.66 10.92
CA GLY A 261 -15.32 4.44 9.76
C GLY A 261 -14.72 4.95 8.43
N GLY A 262 -14.04 4.07 7.75
CA GLY A 262 -13.72 4.08 6.33
C GLY A 262 -13.80 2.63 5.92
N GLY A 263 -14.53 2.30 4.84
CA GLY A 263 -14.63 0.92 4.36
C GLY A 263 -13.22 0.36 4.15
N GLY A 264 -12.73 -0.41 5.13
CA GLY A 264 -11.42 -1.02 5.11
C GLY A 264 -11.37 -2.08 4.01
N PHE A 265 -10.15 -2.31 3.49
CA PHE A 265 -9.88 -3.39 2.56
C PHE A 265 -10.24 -4.75 3.19
N GLY A 266 -11.26 -5.40 2.66
CA GLY A 266 -11.75 -6.69 3.14
C GLY A 266 -11.04 -7.91 2.53
N GLY A 267 -10.00 -7.69 1.73
CA GLY A 267 -9.34 -8.69 0.90
C GLY A 267 -9.89 -8.71 -0.52
N PHE A 268 -9.10 -9.28 -1.44
CA PHE A 268 -9.56 -9.53 -2.80
C PHE A 268 -10.50 -10.74 -2.86
N GLY A 269 -11.38 -10.74 -3.83
CA GLY A 269 -12.54 -11.62 -3.86
C GLY A 269 -12.39 -12.92 -4.66
N GLY A 270 -11.17 -13.26 -5.13
CA GLY A 270 -10.88 -14.51 -5.84
C GLY A 270 -11.15 -14.47 -7.34
N GLY A 271 -10.91 -13.34 -8.00
CA GLY A 271 -10.91 -13.19 -9.46
C GLY A 271 -9.68 -13.81 -10.13
N ASP A 272 -9.74 -13.94 -11.45
CA ASP A 272 -8.69 -14.51 -12.30
C ASP A 272 -8.37 -13.61 -13.50
N SER A 273 -7.15 -13.75 -14.05
CA SER A 273 -6.67 -13.11 -15.27
C SER A 273 -5.98 -14.10 -16.18
N GLY A 274 -6.11 -13.90 -17.48
CA GLY A 274 -5.42 -14.67 -18.53
C GLY A 274 -4.13 -14.03 -19.03
N GLY A 275 -3.65 -12.97 -18.38
CA GLY A 275 -2.50 -12.20 -18.84
C GLY A 275 -2.86 -11.06 -19.80
N GLY A 276 -4.15 -10.69 -19.86
CA GLY A 276 -4.60 -9.47 -20.56
C GLY A 276 -4.00 -8.22 -19.96
N GLY A 277 -3.86 -7.16 -20.79
CA GLY A 277 -3.29 -5.89 -20.36
C GLY A 277 -2.08 -5.45 -21.16
N ALA A 278 -1.27 -4.53 -20.64
CA ALA A 278 -0.11 -3.98 -21.32
C ALA A 278 1.10 -3.85 -20.38
N SER A 279 2.29 -3.95 -20.98
CA SER A 279 3.57 -3.71 -20.30
C SER A 279 4.30 -2.53 -20.92
N GLY A 280 5.11 -1.86 -20.12
CA GLY A 280 5.94 -0.75 -20.52
C GLY A 280 7.30 -0.74 -19.82
N SER A 281 8.10 0.26 -20.19
CA SER A 281 9.37 0.56 -19.53
C SER A 281 9.65 2.06 -19.59
N TRP A 282 10.37 2.60 -18.58
CA TRP A 282 10.67 4.04 -18.50
C TRP A 282 12.15 4.33 -18.28
#